data_938a7c68d2aa53458ddbbd2e903b0d80
#
_entry.id   938a7c68d2aa53458ddbbd2e903b0d80
#
_cell.length_a   1.000
_cell.length_b   1.000
_cell.length_c   1.000
_cell.angle_alpha   90.00
_cell.angle_beta   90.00
_cell.angle_gamma   90.00
#
_symmetry.space_group_name_H-M   'P 1'
#
loop_
_entity.id
_entity.type
_entity.pdbx_description
1 polymer ?
#
loop_
_entity_poly.entity_id
_entity_poly.type
_entity_poly.pdbx_seq_one_letter_code
_entity_poly.pdbx_strand_id
1 'polypeptide(L)'
;MKFVDEVSIRVKAGDGGNGCMSFRREKFIENGGPNGGDGGDGGSIYMVADENLNTLVDYRYTRHFDAERGSNGGSTDCTGKKGEDLELRVPVGTTVIDSATQEVIGDLVKAGQRLLVAHGGWHGLGNTRFKSSTNRAPRQTTPGKPGEQRDLKLEMKVLADVGLLGLPNAGKSTFIRSVSAAKPKVADYPFTTLVPNLGVVSVDRWKSFVIADIPGLIEGASDGAGLGIRFLKHLARTRVLLHLVDMAPLDETSPADAAEVIVNELTKFSPSLVERERWLVLNKCDQILEEEHEERVKEIVDRLEWEGPVYVISAIAKDGTERLTRDLMRYLEDRADRLANDPAYAAELADLDQRIEDEARAQLQALDDARALRRTGVKSVHDIGEDDGFWDEEDAEDGPEVIYVRD
;
A
#
# COMPACT_ATOMS: atom_id res chain seq x y z
N MET A 1 15.26 7.55 5.89
CA MET A 1 14.45 6.33 6.06
C MET A 1 13.85 6.01 4.72
N LYS A 2 13.94 4.78 4.26
CA LYS A 2 13.26 4.34 3.04
C LYS A 2 11.80 4.10 3.38
N PHE A 3 10.87 4.62 2.57
CA PHE A 3 9.45 4.34 2.71
C PHE A 3 9.12 3.07 1.91
N VAL A 4 8.33 2.16 2.49
CA VAL A 4 7.89 0.91 1.86
C VAL A 4 6.40 0.79 2.11
N ASP A 5 5.63 0.73 1.04
CA ASP A 5 4.17 0.64 1.04
C ASP A 5 3.66 -0.77 0.72
N GLU A 6 4.52 -1.60 0.16
CA GLU A 6 4.20 -2.97 -0.22
C GLU A 6 5.37 -3.90 0.11
N VAL A 7 5.09 -4.99 0.80
CA VAL A 7 6.12 -5.97 1.19
C VAL A 7 5.53 -7.36 1.32
N SER A 8 6.30 -8.38 0.91
CA SER A 8 5.94 -9.78 1.12
C SER A 8 6.75 -10.34 2.28
N ILE A 9 6.04 -11.01 3.20
CA ILE A 9 6.60 -11.67 4.37
C ILE A 9 6.11 -13.10 4.47
N ARG A 10 6.86 -13.94 5.16
CA ARG A 10 6.45 -15.29 5.52
C ARG A 10 6.21 -15.36 7.03
N VAL A 11 5.06 -15.88 7.41
CA VAL A 11 4.69 -16.09 8.80
C VAL A 11 4.49 -17.58 9.06
N LYS A 12 5.01 -18.07 10.19
CA LYS A 12 4.82 -19.43 10.64
C LYS A 12 4.40 -19.41 12.10
N ALA A 13 3.15 -19.81 12.38
CA ALA A 13 2.69 -19.97 13.75
C ALA A 13 3.40 -21.14 14.44
N GLY A 14 3.45 -21.09 15.76
CA GLY A 14 4.09 -22.12 16.58
C GLY A 14 3.43 -23.48 16.45
N ASP A 15 4.22 -24.53 16.39
CA ASP A 15 3.71 -25.90 16.43
C ASP A 15 3.20 -26.21 17.85
N GLY A 16 2.19 -27.09 17.97
CA GLY A 16 1.75 -27.61 19.26
C GLY A 16 2.80 -28.53 19.90
N GLY A 17 2.87 -28.53 21.20
CA GLY A 17 3.69 -29.45 21.98
C GLY A 17 3.13 -30.86 21.94
N ASN A 18 3.96 -31.89 22.02
CA ASN A 18 3.54 -33.28 22.04
C ASN A 18 2.97 -33.67 23.43
N GLY A 19 1.98 -34.56 23.44
CA GLY A 19 1.51 -35.20 24.67
C GLY A 19 2.58 -36.14 25.27
N CYS A 20 2.58 -36.23 26.58
CA CYS A 20 3.56 -37.06 27.32
C CYS A 20 2.99 -38.46 27.58
N MET A 21 3.84 -39.45 27.45
CA MET A 21 3.56 -40.84 27.92
C MET A 21 4.31 -41.06 29.24
N SER A 22 3.58 -41.06 30.35
CA SER A 22 4.13 -41.31 31.67
C SER A 22 3.17 -42.11 32.52
N PHE A 23 3.75 -42.84 33.49
CA PHE A 23 3.00 -43.61 34.44
C PHE A 23 3.46 -43.22 35.85
N ARG A 24 2.50 -43.19 36.79
CA ARG A 24 2.75 -42.90 38.19
C ARG A 24 3.67 -43.98 38.79
N ARG A 25 4.79 -43.55 39.35
CA ARG A 25 5.74 -44.43 40.04
C ARG A 25 6.01 -43.83 41.41
N GLU A 26 5.43 -44.45 42.44
CA GLU A 26 5.63 -44.08 43.84
C GLU A 26 6.00 -45.27 44.68
N LYS A 27 6.63 -45.02 45.83
CA LYS A 27 6.95 -46.06 46.80
C LYS A 27 5.66 -46.75 47.26
N PHE A 28 5.57 -48.06 47.18
CA PHE A 28 4.40 -48.88 47.52
C PHE A 28 3.26 -48.86 46.49
N ILE A 29 3.42 -48.28 45.27
CA ILE A 29 2.46 -48.36 44.20
C ILE A 29 3.12 -49.09 43.00
N GLU A 30 2.87 -50.43 42.89
CA GLU A 30 3.46 -51.24 41.83
C GLU A 30 2.88 -50.94 40.46
N ASN A 31 1.57 -50.64 40.36
CA ASN A 31 0.84 -50.44 39.13
C ASN A 31 0.17 -49.04 39.12
N GLY A 32 1.01 -47.99 39.05
CA GLY A 32 0.47 -46.61 38.90
C GLY A 32 -0.20 -46.40 37.54
N GLY A 33 -1.33 -45.74 37.53
CA GLY A 33 -2.05 -45.37 36.29
C GLY A 33 -1.29 -44.40 35.41
N PRO A 34 -1.83 -44.10 34.22
CA PRO A 34 -1.27 -43.08 33.34
C PRO A 34 -1.30 -41.70 34.03
N ASN A 35 -0.22 -40.96 33.90
CA ASN A 35 -0.06 -39.61 34.45
C ASN A 35 0.72 -38.67 33.52
N GLY A 36 0.74 -38.92 32.23
CA GLY A 36 1.32 -38.04 31.25
C GLY A 36 0.34 -36.94 30.87
N GLY A 37 0.80 -35.69 30.98
CA GLY A 37 0.03 -34.50 30.67
C GLY A 37 -0.02 -34.19 29.16
N ASP A 38 -0.90 -33.30 28.79
CA ASP A 38 -1.04 -32.80 27.41
C ASP A 38 0.10 -31.82 27.08
N GLY A 39 0.40 -31.63 25.78
CA GLY A 39 1.28 -30.56 25.33
C GLY A 39 0.64 -29.18 25.52
N GLY A 40 1.39 -28.13 25.27
CA GLY A 40 0.88 -26.77 25.14
C GLY A 40 0.54 -26.44 23.70
N ASP A 41 -0.40 -25.55 23.46
CA ASP A 41 -0.68 -25.04 22.11
C ASP A 41 0.48 -24.17 21.62
N GLY A 42 0.69 -24.12 20.32
CA GLY A 42 1.63 -23.18 19.70
C GLY A 42 1.12 -21.76 19.75
N GLY A 43 2.03 -20.79 19.71
CA GLY A 43 1.70 -19.37 19.62
C GLY A 43 1.10 -19.02 18.27
N SER A 44 0.11 -18.14 18.25
CA SER A 44 -0.48 -17.58 17.03
C SER A 44 0.23 -16.29 16.62
N ILE A 45 0.07 -15.87 15.36
CA ILE A 45 0.62 -14.62 14.86
C ILE A 45 -0.52 -13.64 14.58
N TYR A 46 -0.36 -12.44 15.13
CA TYR A 46 -1.30 -11.35 14.96
C TYR A 46 -0.61 -10.16 14.33
N MET A 47 -1.33 -9.44 13.49
CA MET A 47 -0.96 -8.08 13.09
C MET A 47 -1.72 -7.07 13.91
N VAL A 48 -1.03 -6.01 14.34
CA VAL A 48 -1.59 -4.96 15.19
C VAL A 48 -1.33 -3.61 14.52
N ALA A 49 -2.39 -2.83 14.30
CA ALA A 49 -2.28 -1.48 13.75
C ALA A 49 -1.70 -0.52 14.78
N ASP A 50 -0.61 0.16 14.42
CA ASP A 50 0.09 1.15 15.25
C ASP A 50 0.07 2.51 14.53
N GLU A 51 -0.52 3.54 15.16
CA GLU A 51 -0.59 4.90 14.62
C GLU A 51 0.76 5.62 14.56
N ASN A 52 1.75 5.15 15.32
CA ASN A 52 3.10 5.72 15.31
C ASN A 52 3.95 5.21 14.14
N LEU A 53 3.46 4.19 13.42
CA LEU A 53 4.11 3.67 12.24
C LEU A 53 3.46 4.25 10.98
N ASN A 54 4.29 4.64 10.02
CA ASN A 54 3.85 5.18 8.74
C ASN A 54 4.55 4.52 7.54
N THR A 55 5.23 3.39 7.75
CA THR A 55 5.95 2.66 6.70
C THR A 55 6.13 1.19 7.08
N LEU A 56 6.19 0.32 6.08
CA LEU A 56 6.48 -1.11 6.21
C LEU A 56 7.99 -1.43 6.07
N VAL A 57 8.86 -0.42 6.25
CA VAL A 57 10.31 -0.57 5.97
C VAL A 57 10.98 -1.69 6.76
N ASP A 58 10.57 -1.94 8.00
CA ASP A 58 11.16 -2.96 8.87
C ASP A 58 10.95 -4.37 8.30
N TYR A 59 9.81 -4.60 7.66
CA TYR A 59 9.45 -5.86 7.02
C TYR A 59 10.24 -6.15 5.73
N ARG A 60 10.90 -5.15 5.16
CA ARG A 60 11.81 -5.34 4.03
C ARG A 60 13.10 -6.07 4.44
N TYR A 61 13.55 -5.80 5.66
CA TYR A 61 14.77 -6.40 6.20
C TYR A 61 14.51 -7.75 6.85
N THR A 62 13.44 -7.85 7.63
CA THR A 62 13.01 -9.09 8.26
C THR A 62 11.75 -9.59 7.58
N ARG A 63 11.87 -10.72 6.87
CA ARG A 63 10.77 -11.28 6.06
C ARG A 63 10.19 -12.58 6.62
N HIS A 64 10.81 -13.14 7.66
CA HIS A 64 10.38 -14.40 8.26
C HIS A 64 10.09 -14.18 9.72
N PHE A 65 8.91 -14.61 10.13
CA PHE A 65 8.41 -14.44 11.49
C PHE A 65 7.84 -15.77 11.97
N ASP A 66 8.45 -16.32 13.01
CA ASP A 66 8.07 -17.58 13.61
C ASP A 66 7.58 -17.34 15.04
N ALA A 67 6.38 -17.84 15.39
CA ALA A 67 5.88 -17.81 16.74
C ALA A 67 6.40 -18.99 17.56
N GLU A 68 6.34 -18.87 18.88
CA GLU A 68 6.89 -19.86 19.80
C GLU A 68 6.10 -21.17 19.74
N ARG A 69 6.81 -22.28 19.74
CA ARG A 69 6.24 -23.62 19.84
C ARG A 69 5.71 -23.88 21.25
N GLY A 70 4.57 -24.58 21.36
CA GLY A 70 4.09 -25.11 22.64
C GLY A 70 5.04 -26.14 23.24
N SER A 71 5.22 -26.10 24.55
CA SER A 71 6.05 -27.07 25.27
C SER A 71 5.41 -28.45 25.27
N ASN A 72 6.22 -29.50 25.27
CA ASN A 72 5.70 -30.85 25.42
C ASN A 72 5.08 -31.05 26.82
N GLY A 73 4.09 -31.93 26.92
CA GLY A 73 3.52 -32.37 28.20
C GLY A 73 4.57 -33.01 29.09
N GLY A 74 4.40 -32.89 30.39
CA GLY A 74 5.26 -33.46 31.39
C GLY A 74 4.65 -34.71 32.09
N SER A 75 5.45 -35.33 32.93
CA SER A 75 4.96 -36.34 33.88
C SER A 75 4.12 -35.69 34.98
N THR A 76 3.38 -36.51 35.73
CA THR A 76 2.56 -36.04 36.86
C THR A 76 1.40 -35.12 36.40
N ASP A 77 0.84 -35.46 35.22
CA ASP A 77 -0.29 -34.75 34.58
C ASP A 77 0.00 -33.25 34.34
N CYS A 78 1.28 -32.92 34.15
CA CYS A 78 1.68 -31.54 33.87
C CYS A 78 1.47 -31.20 32.40
N THR A 79 0.57 -30.26 32.14
CA THR A 79 0.36 -29.71 30.80
C THR A 79 1.53 -28.83 30.39
N GLY A 80 1.95 -28.93 29.14
CA GLY A 80 2.99 -28.08 28.55
C GLY A 80 2.55 -26.60 28.52
N LYS A 81 3.49 -25.67 28.64
CA LYS A 81 3.24 -24.23 28.50
C LYS A 81 2.81 -23.93 27.06
N LYS A 82 1.77 -23.10 26.89
CA LYS A 82 1.40 -22.53 25.60
C LYS A 82 2.54 -21.66 25.07
N GLY A 83 2.85 -21.74 23.76
CA GLY A 83 3.78 -20.82 23.09
C GLY A 83 3.26 -19.40 23.13
N GLU A 84 4.16 -18.44 23.19
CA GLU A 84 3.79 -17.03 23.19
C GLU A 84 3.30 -16.59 21.81
N ASP A 85 2.21 -15.82 21.79
CA ASP A 85 1.69 -15.24 20.57
C ASP A 85 2.64 -14.13 20.09
N LEU A 86 2.87 -14.06 18.78
CA LEU A 86 3.70 -13.04 18.16
C LEU A 86 2.84 -11.90 17.60
N GLU A 87 3.13 -10.67 18.01
CA GLU A 87 2.47 -9.48 17.49
C GLU A 87 3.39 -8.72 16.54
N LEU A 88 2.92 -8.56 15.30
CA LEU A 88 3.59 -7.79 14.24
C LEU A 88 2.89 -6.44 14.11
N ARG A 89 3.62 -5.36 14.38
CA ARG A 89 3.05 -4.00 14.32
C ARG A 89 3.14 -3.46 12.91
N VAL A 90 2.01 -3.00 12.37
CA VAL A 90 1.90 -2.43 11.01
C VAL A 90 1.24 -1.06 11.08
N PRO A 91 1.49 -0.18 10.10
CA PRO A 91 0.79 1.10 9.99
C PRO A 91 -0.73 0.94 9.91
N VAL A 92 -1.47 1.91 10.43
CA VAL A 92 -2.92 2.02 10.19
C VAL A 92 -3.18 2.18 8.69
N GLY A 93 -4.17 1.47 8.18
CA GLY A 93 -4.48 1.42 6.73
C GLY A 93 -3.71 0.34 5.98
N THR A 94 -3.14 -0.65 6.69
CA THR A 94 -2.49 -1.80 6.06
C THR A 94 -3.51 -2.88 5.72
N THR A 95 -3.52 -3.31 4.47
CA THR A 95 -4.25 -4.49 3.97
C THR A 95 -3.34 -5.70 4.00
N VAL A 96 -3.86 -6.82 4.48
CA VAL A 96 -3.15 -8.10 4.54
C VAL A 96 -3.77 -9.05 3.52
N ILE A 97 -2.96 -9.50 2.57
CA ILE A 97 -3.37 -10.36 1.46
C ILE A 97 -2.60 -11.68 1.55
N ASP A 98 -3.27 -12.80 1.38
CA ASP A 98 -2.60 -14.10 1.22
C ASP A 98 -2.00 -14.19 -0.19
N SER A 99 -0.68 -14.36 -0.28
CA SER A 99 0.02 -14.38 -1.58
C SER A 99 -0.31 -15.60 -2.43
N ALA A 100 -0.75 -16.70 -1.83
CA ALA A 100 -1.07 -17.93 -2.53
C ALA A 100 -2.48 -17.90 -3.13
N THR A 101 -3.47 -17.39 -2.39
CA THR A 101 -4.88 -17.34 -2.81
C THR A 101 -5.27 -16.00 -3.40
N GLN A 102 -4.46 -14.96 -3.21
CA GLN A 102 -4.76 -13.55 -3.53
C GLN A 102 -6.00 -13.01 -2.80
N GLU A 103 -6.43 -13.68 -1.73
CA GLU A 103 -7.56 -13.25 -0.91
C GLU A 103 -7.12 -12.23 0.14
N VAL A 104 -7.96 -11.23 0.37
CA VAL A 104 -7.77 -10.27 1.46
C VAL A 104 -8.15 -10.94 2.78
N ILE A 105 -7.18 -11.14 3.68
CA ILE A 105 -7.42 -11.67 5.02
C ILE A 105 -8.10 -10.63 5.89
N GLY A 106 -7.73 -9.36 5.74
CA GLY A 106 -8.36 -8.26 6.43
C GLY A 106 -7.60 -6.93 6.31
N ASP A 107 -8.28 -5.88 6.74
CA ASP A 107 -7.79 -4.51 6.76
C ASP A 107 -7.60 -4.02 8.20
N LEU A 108 -6.49 -3.35 8.45
CA LEU A 108 -6.16 -2.77 9.74
C LEU A 108 -6.37 -1.25 9.68
N VAL A 109 -7.63 -0.81 9.82
CA VAL A 109 -8.05 0.59 9.62
C VAL A 109 -8.09 1.44 10.89
N LYS A 110 -8.08 0.81 12.08
CA LYS A 110 -8.15 1.50 13.37
C LYS A 110 -6.91 1.22 14.21
N ALA A 111 -6.38 2.25 14.89
CA ALA A 111 -5.29 2.09 15.83
C ALA A 111 -5.62 1.04 16.90
N GLY A 112 -4.67 0.16 17.19
CA GLY A 112 -4.86 -0.95 18.14
C GLY A 112 -5.69 -2.13 17.59
N GLN A 113 -6.21 -2.06 16.38
CA GLN A 113 -6.92 -3.18 15.75
C GLN A 113 -5.97 -4.37 15.61
N ARG A 114 -6.48 -5.57 15.96
CA ARG A 114 -5.73 -6.82 15.96
C ARG A 114 -6.34 -7.80 14.98
N LEU A 115 -5.52 -8.34 14.08
CA LEU A 115 -5.92 -9.30 13.05
C LEU A 115 -5.11 -10.59 13.20
N LEU A 116 -5.80 -11.73 13.32
CA LEU A 116 -5.15 -13.05 13.33
C LEU A 116 -4.75 -13.42 11.89
N VAL A 117 -3.47 -13.67 11.66
CA VAL A 117 -2.94 -14.01 10.32
C VAL A 117 -2.43 -15.45 10.20
N ALA A 118 -2.05 -16.08 11.33
CA ALA A 118 -1.70 -17.49 11.34
C ALA A 118 -2.04 -18.10 12.72
N HIS A 119 -2.73 -19.22 12.71
CA HIS A 119 -3.19 -19.90 13.91
C HIS A 119 -2.14 -20.89 14.42
N GLY A 120 -1.86 -20.85 15.73
CA GLY A 120 -0.98 -21.83 16.39
C GLY A 120 -1.49 -23.25 16.29
N GLY A 121 -0.58 -24.21 16.24
CA GLY A 121 -0.90 -25.63 16.19
C GLY A 121 -1.49 -26.12 17.52
N TRP A 122 -2.47 -26.99 17.45
CA TRP A 122 -3.07 -27.62 18.62
C TRP A 122 -2.10 -28.57 19.31
N HIS A 123 -2.16 -28.61 20.62
CA HIS A 123 -1.36 -29.53 21.42
C HIS A 123 -1.69 -31.00 21.18
N GLY A 124 -0.73 -31.87 21.47
CA GLY A 124 -0.90 -33.30 21.54
C GLY A 124 -1.44 -33.74 22.90
N LEU A 125 -2.25 -34.80 22.92
CA LEU A 125 -2.85 -35.35 24.11
C LEU A 125 -1.89 -36.33 24.83
N GLY A 126 -1.79 -36.20 26.14
CA GLY A 126 -1.09 -37.15 27.01
C GLY A 126 -1.82 -38.43 27.20
N ASN A 127 -1.13 -39.49 27.69
CA ASN A 127 -1.73 -40.79 27.85
C ASN A 127 -2.85 -40.84 28.91
N THR A 128 -2.93 -39.87 29.80
CA THR A 128 -4.05 -39.73 30.77
C THR A 128 -5.38 -39.58 30.07
N ARG A 129 -5.44 -38.92 28.93
CA ARG A 129 -6.67 -38.69 28.12
C ARG A 129 -7.27 -39.96 27.50
N PHE A 130 -6.42 -40.98 27.28
CA PHE A 130 -6.81 -42.26 26.67
C PHE A 130 -7.21 -43.34 27.67
N LYS A 131 -7.26 -43.00 28.97
CA LYS A 131 -7.72 -43.89 30.01
C LYS A 131 -9.19 -44.21 29.84
N SER A 132 -9.53 -45.51 29.81
CA SER A 132 -10.90 -45.98 29.71
C SER A 132 -11.12 -47.18 30.67
N SER A 133 -12.36 -47.66 30.79
CA SER A 133 -12.71 -48.84 31.58
C SER A 133 -12.03 -50.14 31.07
N THR A 134 -11.82 -50.23 29.76
CA THR A 134 -11.16 -51.35 29.09
C THR A 134 -9.65 -51.19 29.00
N ASN A 135 -9.14 -49.95 28.90
CA ASN A 135 -7.70 -49.67 28.83
C ASN A 135 -7.29 -48.76 30.00
N ARG A 136 -6.91 -49.38 31.12
CA ARG A 136 -6.54 -48.67 32.37
C ARG A 136 -5.10 -48.11 32.35
N ALA A 137 -4.22 -48.58 31.43
CA ALA A 137 -2.82 -48.19 31.31
C ALA A 137 -2.43 -47.88 29.85
N PRO A 138 -3.08 -46.89 29.20
CA PRO A 138 -2.82 -46.58 27.80
C PRO A 138 -1.36 -46.08 27.59
N ARG A 139 -0.77 -46.61 26.54
CA ARG A 139 0.57 -46.18 26.04
C ARG A 139 0.46 -45.31 24.81
N GLN A 140 -0.73 -44.76 24.56
CA GLN A 140 -1.02 -43.92 23.41
C GLN A 140 -0.89 -42.44 23.81
N THR A 141 -0.26 -41.67 22.94
CA THR A 141 -0.23 -40.20 22.98
C THR A 141 -0.39 -39.67 21.58
N THR A 142 -0.72 -38.40 21.42
CA THR A 142 -0.73 -37.76 20.11
C THR A 142 0.38 -36.70 20.01
N PRO A 143 1.00 -36.53 18.84
CA PRO A 143 1.87 -35.40 18.59
C PRO A 143 1.05 -34.12 18.52
N GLY A 144 1.70 -32.98 18.80
CA GLY A 144 1.12 -31.66 18.50
C GLY A 144 0.95 -31.48 16.98
N LYS A 145 -0.04 -30.68 16.61
CA LYS A 145 -0.26 -30.32 15.21
C LYS A 145 0.69 -29.19 14.81
N PRO A 146 1.12 -29.14 13.53
CA PRO A 146 1.89 -27.99 13.05
C PRO A 146 1.05 -26.72 13.08
N GLY A 147 1.70 -25.59 13.33
CA GLY A 147 1.08 -24.27 13.17
C GLY A 147 0.87 -23.90 11.70
N GLU A 148 -0.01 -22.97 11.45
CA GLU A 148 -0.26 -22.47 10.10
C GLU A 148 0.96 -21.71 9.58
N GLN A 149 1.21 -21.89 8.29
CA GLN A 149 2.27 -21.14 7.56
C GLN A 149 1.61 -20.44 6.37
N ARG A 150 1.89 -19.14 6.21
CA ARG A 150 1.39 -18.33 5.10
C ARG A 150 2.44 -17.40 4.56
N ASP A 151 2.40 -17.16 3.27
CA ASP A 151 3.11 -16.09 2.60
C ASP A 151 2.13 -14.91 2.43
N LEU A 152 2.41 -13.81 3.11
CA LEU A 152 1.53 -12.65 3.17
C LEU A 152 2.12 -11.49 2.38
N LYS A 153 1.26 -10.80 1.67
CA LYS A 153 1.54 -9.51 1.05
C LYS A 153 0.87 -8.43 1.88
N LEU A 154 1.65 -7.48 2.36
CA LEU A 154 1.18 -6.32 3.09
C LEU A 154 1.15 -5.14 2.13
N GLU A 155 0.04 -4.44 2.05
CA GLU A 155 -0.13 -3.23 1.25
C GLU A 155 -0.72 -2.11 2.11
N MET A 156 -0.15 -0.92 2.04
CA MET A 156 -0.74 0.26 2.66
C MET A 156 -1.77 0.86 1.71
N LYS A 157 -3.04 1.01 2.14
CA LYS A 157 -4.11 1.64 1.35
C LYS A 157 -3.93 3.15 1.20
N VAL A 158 -3.46 3.82 2.24
CA VAL A 158 -3.27 5.28 2.24
C VAL A 158 -1.80 5.60 2.16
N LEU A 159 -1.39 6.25 1.09
CA LEU A 159 -0.02 6.72 0.88
C LEU A 159 0.21 8.08 1.55
N ALA A 160 -0.75 8.99 1.37
CA ALA A 160 -0.75 10.34 1.90
C ALA A 160 -2.18 10.85 2.03
N ASP A 161 -2.39 11.87 2.85
CA ASP A 161 -3.70 12.52 2.96
C ASP A 161 -3.99 13.35 1.70
N VAL A 162 -2.94 13.98 1.16
CA VAL A 162 -3.03 14.90 0.02
C VAL A 162 -2.05 14.49 -1.07
N GLY A 163 -2.54 14.29 -2.29
CA GLY A 163 -1.74 14.04 -3.48
C GLY A 163 -1.59 15.29 -4.34
N LEU A 164 -0.39 15.56 -4.86
CA LEU A 164 -0.14 16.68 -5.77
C LEU A 164 -0.21 16.24 -7.23
N LEU A 165 -1.01 16.94 -8.01
CA LEU A 165 -1.11 16.84 -9.47
C LEU A 165 -0.56 18.10 -10.11
N GLY A 166 -0.06 17.99 -11.32
CA GLY A 166 0.40 19.14 -12.11
C GLY A 166 1.55 18.77 -13.03
N LEU A 167 1.74 19.54 -14.07
CA LEU A 167 2.84 19.39 -15.02
C LEU A 167 4.22 19.54 -14.34
N PRO A 168 5.30 19.08 -14.98
CA PRO A 168 6.65 19.45 -14.57
C PRO A 168 6.78 20.97 -14.44
N ASN A 169 7.52 21.42 -13.44
CA ASN A 169 7.74 22.84 -13.12
C ASN A 169 6.51 23.65 -12.63
N ALA A 170 5.34 23.04 -12.44
CA ALA A 170 4.19 23.70 -11.80
C ALA A 170 4.45 24.11 -10.34
N GLY A 171 5.60 23.71 -9.77
CA GLY A 171 6.04 24.09 -8.44
C GLY A 171 5.65 23.12 -7.33
N LYS A 172 5.28 21.88 -7.65
CA LYS A 172 4.89 20.84 -6.67
C LYS A 172 5.93 20.64 -5.57
N SER A 173 7.16 20.36 -5.94
CA SER A 173 8.25 20.15 -4.96
C SER A 173 8.63 21.42 -4.20
N THR A 174 8.41 22.60 -4.78
CA THR A 174 8.57 23.88 -4.09
C THR A 174 7.47 24.08 -3.06
N PHE A 175 6.23 23.76 -3.42
CA PHE A 175 5.10 23.82 -2.51
C PHE A 175 5.30 22.91 -1.28
N ILE A 176 5.67 21.65 -1.48
CA ILE A 176 5.97 20.75 -0.35
C ILE A 176 7.04 21.33 0.57
N ARG A 177 8.13 21.87 0.00
CA ARG A 177 9.20 22.49 0.79
C ARG A 177 8.72 23.72 1.56
N SER A 178 7.78 24.48 1.01
CA SER A 178 7.26 25.70 1.64
C SER A 178 6.37 25.42 2.83
N VAL A 179 5.59 24.33 2.79
CA VAL A 179 4.58 23.97 3.80
C VAL A 179 5.02 22.87 4.77
N SER A 180 6.08 22.13 4.44
CA SER A 180 6.55 21.02 5.28
C SER A 180 7.30 21.52 6.51
N ALA A 181 6.92 20.99 7.69
CA ALA A 181 7.54 21.28 8.97
C ALA A 181 9.00 20.75 9.09
N ALA A 182 9.33 19.72 8.28
CA ALA A 182 10.67 19.14 8.20
C ALA A 182 11.10 19.05 6.72
N LYS A 183 12.41 18.90 6.47
CA LYS A 183 12.88 18.66 5.10
C LYS A 183 12.15 17.47 4.51
N PRO A 184 11.49 17.62 3.33
CA PRO A 184 10.79 16.52 2.69
C PRO A 184 11.69 15.31 2.58
N LYS A 185 11.17 14.15 2.95
CA LYS A 185 11.92 12.89 2.85
C LYS A 185 11.63 12.28 1.49
N VAL A 186 12.70 12.02 0.76
CA VAL A 186 12.65 11.25 -0.48
C VAL A 186 12.41 9.79 -0.10
N ALA A 187 11.30 9.22 -0.54
CA ALA A 187 10.96 7.83 -0.29
C ALA A 187 11.40 6.98 -1.48
N ASP A 188 12.45 6.16 -1.31
CA ASP A 188 12.92 5.22 -2.33
C ASP A 188 11.93 4.05 -2.46
N TYR A 189 11.10 4.07 -3.48
CA TYR A 189 10.28 2.92 -3.86
C TYR A 189 11.09 1.97 -4.73
N PRO A 190 11.15 0.68 -4.41
CA PRO A 190 11.99 -0.27 -5.14
C PRO A 190 11.56 -0.52 -6.60
N PHE A 191 10.39 0.00 -7.01
CA PHE A 191 9.81 -0.24 -8.34
C PHE A 191 9.67 1.03 -9.19
N THR A 192 10.08 2.19 -8.67
CA THR A 192 9.97 3.46 -9.38
C THR A 192 11.36 4.05 -9.61
N THR A 193 11.65 4.36 -10.85
CA THR A 193 12.79 5.21 -11.21
C THR A 193 12.60 6.64 -10.71
N LEU A 194 11.38 6.98 -10.28
CA LEU A 194 10.98 8.27 -9.76
C LEU A 194 10.46 8.09 -8.33
N VAL A 195 11.12 8.72 -7.39
CA VAL A 195 10.85 8.58 -5.96
C VAL A 195 9.90 9.68 -5.51
N PRO A 196 8.71 9.35 -4.93
CA PRO A 196 7.82 10.39 -4.42
C PRO A 196 8.43 11.13 -3.24
N ASN A 197 8.24 12.44 -3.22
CA ASN A 197 8.62 13.27 -2.09
C ASN A 197 7.45 13.37 -1.12
N LEU A 198 7.63 12.88 0.09
CA LEU A 198 6.64 13.01 1.15
C LEU A 198 6.99 14.17 2.06
N GLY A 199 6.02 15.04 2.32
CA GLY A 199 6.12 16.14 3.27
C GLY A 199 5.09 16.00 4.37
N VAL A 200 5.50 16.22 5.62
CA VAL A 200 4.58 16.34 6.74
C VAL A 200 4.28 17.82 6.95
N VAL A 201 3.03 18.20 6.79
CA VAL A 201 2.55 19.56 7.03
C VAL A 201 1.97 19.63 8.43
N SER A 202 2.56 20.47 9.27
CA SER A 202 2.05 20.73 10.62
C SER A 202 1.31 22.07 10.60
N VAL A 203 0.01 22.03 10.83
CA VAL A 203 -0.83 23.23 10.92
C VAL A 203 -0.82 23.79 12.33
N ASP A 204 -0.87 22.88 13.32
CA ASP A 204 -0.82 23.16 14.74
C ASP A 204 0.05 22.14 15.49
N ARG A 205 0.26 22.34 16.81
CA ARG A 205 1.05 21.40 17.65
C ARG A 205 0.57 19.96 17.60
N TRP A 206 -0.72 19.75 17.32
CA TRP A 206 -1.39 18.46 17.38
C TRP A 206 -2.05 18.04 16.07
N LYS A 207 -1.98 18.90 15.03
CA LYS A 207 -2.65 18.70 13.74
C LYS A 207 -1.62 18.70 12.63
N SER A 208 -1.50 17.56 11.98
CA SER A 208 -0.60 17.39 10.83
C SER A 208 -1.21 16.42 9.82
N PHE A 209 -0.86 16.58 8.56
CA PHE A 209 -1.22 15.68 7.48
C PHE A 209 -0.03 15.45 6.54
N VAL A 210 -0.10 14.40 5.76
CA VAL A 210 0.97 14.01 4.83
C VAL A 210 0.60 14.43 3.41
N ILE A 211 1.53 15.13 2.75
CA ILE A 211 1.44 15.45 1.32
C ILE A 211 2.43 14.59 0.54
N ALA A 212 1.98 14.04 -0.59
CA ALA A 212 2.82 13.34 -1.55
C ALA A 212 2.99 14.14 -2.84
N ASP A 213 4.23 14.47 -3.18
CA ASP A 213 4.59 14.87 -4.56
C ASP A 213 4.82 13.60 -5.34
N ILE A 214 3.94 13.36 -6.25
CA ILE A 214 3.98 12.20 -7.08
C ILE A 214 4.51 12.64 -8.46
N PRO A 215 5.83 12.51 -8.78
CA PRO A 215 6.41 12.86 -10.07
C PRO A 215 5.96 11.86 -11.13
N GLY A 216 5.66 12.24 -12.36
CA GLY A 216 5.47 11.32 -13.49
C GLY A 216 4.24 11.48 -14.36
N LEU A 217 3.39 12.46 -14.11
CA LEU A 217 2.45 12.92 -15.13
C LEU A 217 3.25 13.76 -16.15
N ILE A 218 3.68 13.14 -17.21
CA ILE A 218 4.40 13.78 -18.33
C ILE A 218 3.68 13.36 -19.61
N GLU A 219 3.55 14.28 -20.55
CA GLU A 219 3.12 13.99 -21.92
C GLU A 219 3.84 12.75 -22.46
N GLY A 220 3.07 11.76 -22.95
CA GLY A 220 3.61 10.50 -23.49
C GLY A 220 3.71 9.34 -22.47
N ALA A 221 3.27 9.48 -21.24
CA ALA A 221 3.20 8.35 -20.30
C ALA A 221 2.20 7.27 -20.76
N SER A 222 1.21 7.64 -21.57
CA SER A 222 0.25 6.73 -22.22
C SER A 222 0.90 5.90 -23.34
N ASP A 223 2.01 6.36 -23.95
CA ASP A 223 2.54 5.78 -25.19
C ASP A 223 3.63 4.72 -25.01
N GLY A 224 3.83 4.16 -23.82
CA GLY A 224 4.61 2.94 -23.80
C GLY A 224 5.51 2.61 -22.61
N ALA A 225 5.76 3.48 -21.67
CA ALA A 225 6.70 3.16 -20.61
C ALA A 225 6.08 2.48 -19.37
N GLY A 226 4.74 2.46 -19.22
CA GLY A 226 4.05 1.85 -18.05
C GLY A 226 4.44 2.46 -16.70
N LEU A 227 5.24 3.53 -16.70
CA LEU A 227 5.62 4.26 -15.49
C LEU A 227 4.46 5.11 -14.97
N GLY A 228 3.73 5.79 -15.85
CA GLY A 228 2.58 6.64 -15.49
C GLY A 228 1.48 5.88 -14.75
N ILE A 229 1.17 4.66 -15.19
CA ILE A 229 0.08 3.87 -14.60
C ILE A 229 0.43 3.36 -13.19
N ARG A 230 1.64 2.89 -12.94
CA ARG A 230 2.07 2.52 -11.58
C ARG A 230 2.01 3.69 -10.62
N PHE A 231 2.12 4.85 -11.17
CA PHE A 231 2.18 6.13 -10.53
C PHE A 231 0.79 6.63 -10.12
N LEU A 232 -0.17 6.50 -11.00
CA LEU A 232 -1.56 6.82 -10.75
C LEU A 232 -2.19 5.90 -9.68
N LYS A 233 -1.66 4.66 -9.52
CA LYS A 233 -1.98 3.79 -8.38
C LYS A 233 -1.67 4.45 -7.02
N HIS A 234 -0.63 5.27 -6.95
CA HIS A 234 -0.29 5.98 -5.70
C HIS A 234 -1.21 7.18 -5.45
N LEU A 235 -1.65 7.87 -6.52
CA LEU A 235 -2.66 8.92 -6.41
C LEU A 235 -4.01 8.38 -5.93
N ALA A 236 -4.40 7.21 -6.40
CA ALA A 236 -5.60 6.52 -5.95
C ALA A 236 -5.63 6.30 -4.42
N ARG A 237 -4.45 6.27 -3.80
CA ARG A 237 -4.26 6.09 -2.35
C ARG A 237 -4.18 7.40 -1.56
N THR A 238 -4.64 8.51 -2.13
CA THR A 238 -4.73 9.81 -1.44
C THR A 238 -6.18 10.18 -1.19
N ARG A 239 -6.43 10.99 -0.16
CA ARG A 239 -7.79 11.40 0.23
C ARG A 239 -8.30 12.59 -0.56
N VAL A 240 -7.40 13.53 -0.88
CA VAL A 240 -7.65 14.77 -1.63
C VAL A 240 -6.55 14.98 -2.65
N LEU A 241 -6.89 15.51 -3.80
CA LEU A 241 -5.95 15.87 -4.84
C LEU A 241 -5.82 17.38 -4.96
N LEU A 242 -4.60 17.91 -4.92
CA LEU A 242 -4.32 19.30 -5.24
C LEU A 242 -3.80 19.38 -6.67
N HIS A 243 -4.56 19.99 -7.54
CA HIS A 243 -4.17 20.25 -8.91
C HIS A 243 -3.44 21.59 -9.00
N LEU A 244 -2.10 21.51 -9.02
CA LEU A 244 -1.23 22.68 -9.16
C LEU A 244 -1.08 23.07 -10.63
N VAL A 245 -1.44 24.30 -10.94
CA VAL A 245 -1.33 24.92 -12.25
C VAL A 245 -0.37 26.10 -12.16
N ASP A 246 0.56 26.18 -13.10
CA ASP A 246 1.48 27.31 -13.25
C ASP A 246 0.74 28.45 -13.93
N MET A 247 0.59 29.61 -13.27
CA MET A 247 -0.05 30.78 -13.84
C MET A 247 0.84 31.56 -14.83
N ALA A 248 2.17 31.32 -14.77
CA ALA A 248 3.16 32.02 -15.60
C ALA A 248 4.14 31.03 -16.23
N PRO A 249 3.68 30.12 -17.12
CA PRO A 249 4.56 29.15 -17.75
C PRO A 249 5.56 29.86 -18.68
N LEU A 250 6.82 29.38 -18.67
CA LEU A 250 7.91 29.97 -19.45
C LEU A 250 7.87 29.59 -20.93
N ASP A 251 7.11 28.57 -21.29
CA ASP A 251 7.03 27.97 -22.63
C ASP A 251 5.83 28.47 -23.46
N GLU A 252 5.23 29.60 -23.06
CA GLU A 252 4.06 30.21 -23.71
C GLU A 252 2.81 29.29 -23.82
N THR A 253 2.80 28.13 -23.15
CA THR A 253 1.63 27.27 -23.07
C THR A 253 0.52 27.95 -22.26
N SER A 254 -0.74 27.83 -22.67
CA SER A 254 -1.86 28.32 -21.85
C SER A 254 -1.93 27.54 -20.54
N PRO A 255 -2.00 28.22 -19.38
CA PRO A 255 -2.22 27.54 -18.09
C PRO A 255 -3.49 26.68 -18.08
N ALA A 256 -4.51 27.08 -18.81
CA ALA A 256 -5.76 26.35 -18.95
C ALA A 256 -5.57 25.04 -19.73
N ASP A 257 -4.86 25.09 -20.86
CA ASP A 257 -4.55 23.90 -21.65
C ASP A 257 -3.66 22.91 -20.86
N ALA A 258 -2.67 23.43 -20.13
CA ALA A 258 -1.82 22.64 -19.24
C ALA A 258 -2.62 21.91 -18.15
N ALA A 259 -3.64 22.55 -17.60
CA ALA A 259 -4.53 21.95 -16.62
C ALA A 259 -5.46 20.89 -17.24
N GLU A 260 -5.99 21.15 -18.45
CA GLU A 260 -6.84 20.21 -19.19
C GLU A 260 -6.11 18.92 -19.53
N VAL A 261 -4.83 18.99 -19.93
CA VAL A 261 -3.98 17.79 -20.18
C VAL A 261 -3.95 16.86 -18.98
N ILE A 262 -3.76 17.39 -17.78
CA ILE A 262 -3.73 16.58 -16.54
C ILE A 262 -5.09 15.92 -16.26
N VAL A 263 -6.19 16.64 -16.45
CA VAL A 263 -7.54 16.08 -16.25
C VAL A 263 -7.80 14.94 -17.25
N ASN A 264 -7.40 15.13 -18.51
CA ASN A 264 -7.54 14.14 -19.54
C ASN A 264 -6.68 12.88 -19.25
N GLU A 265 -5.47 13.04 -18.72
CA GLU A 265 -4.65 11.90 -18.29
C GLU A 265 -5.26 11.12 -17.12
N LEU A 266 -5.80 11.83 -16.12
CA LEU A 266 -6.53 11.20 -15.03
C LEU A 266 -7.73 10.40 -15.53
N THR A 267 -8.52 10.99 -16.44
CA THR A 267 -9.71 10.35 -17.02
C THR A 267 -9.36 9.08 -17.81
N LYS A 268 -8.26 9.11 -18.56
CA LYS A 268 -7.76 7.93 -19.31
C LYS A 268 -7.32 6.80 -18.38
N PHE A 269 -6.77 7.15 -17.22
CA PHE A 269 -6.32 6.16 -16.25
C PHE A 269 -7.47 5.56 -15.45
N SER A 270 -8.29 6.40 -14.84
CA SER A 270 -9.42 6.01 -14.02
C SER A 270 -10.48 7.10 -14.06
N PRO A 271 -11.61 6.87 -14.76
CA PRO A 271 -12.73 7.79 -14.72
C PRO A 271 -13.21 8.09 -13.31
N SER A 272 -13.20 7.06 -12.43
CA SER A 272 -13.59 7.22 -11.02
C SER A 272 -12.62 8.08 -10.22
N LEU A 273 -11.35 8.18 -10.61
CA LEU A 273 -10.37 9.05 -9.93
C LEU A 273 -10.68 10.54 -10.15
N VAL A 274 -11.34 10.88 -11.24
CA VAL A 274 -11.79 12.27 -11.51
C VAL A 274 -12.92 12.69 -10.57
N GLU A 275 -13.71 11.74 -10.07
CA GLU A 275 -14.78 11.99 -9.08
C GLU A 275 -14.23 12.28 -7.68
N ARG A 276 -12.95 11.96 -7.42
CA ARG A 276 -12.30 12.24 -6.12
C ARG A 276 -12.20 13.73 -5.89
N GLU A 277 -12.37 14.13 -4.64
CA GLU A 277 -12.22 15.52 -4.22
C GLU A 277 -10.91 16.12 -4.72
N ARG A 278 -11.02 17.18 -5.52
CA ARG A 278 -9.89 17.92 -6.08
C ARG A 278 -10.02 19.40 -5.78
N TRP A 279 -8.90 20.04 -5.47
CA TRP A 279 -8.81 21.48 -5.29
C TRP A 279 -7.84 22.06 -6.32
N LEU A 280 -8.26 23.14 -6.96
CA LEU A 280 -7.44 23.84 -7.95
C LEU A 280 -6.53 24.83 -7.23
N VAL A 281 -5.22 24.70 -7.47
CA VAL A 281 -4.20 25.55 -6.85
C VAL A 281 -3.39 26.22 -7.95
N LEU A 282 -3.63 27.52 -8.12
CA LEU A 282 -2.96 28.36 -9.10
C LEU A 282 -1.71 28.94 -8.47
N ASN A 283 -0.55 28.43 -8.90
CA ASN A 283 0.75 28.75 -8.32
C ASN A 283 1.53 29.77 -9.15
N LYS A 284 2.53 30.38 -8.54
CA LYS A 284 3.40 31.43 -9.11
C LYS A 284 2.69 32.75 -9.38
N CYS A 285 1.71 33.11 -8.57
CA CYS A 285 1.05 34.42 -8.67
C CYS A 285 2.03 35.59 -8.52
N ASP A 286 3.19 35.38 -7.89
CA ASP A 286 4.26 36.36 -7.76
C ASP A 286 4.93 36.78 -9.08
N GLN A 287 4.69 36.02 -10.16
CA GLN A 287 5.25 36.30 -11.50
C GLN A 287 4.28 37.04 -12.41
N ILE A 288 3.08 37.37 -11.93
CA ILE A 288 2.02 38.04 -12.68
C ILE A 288 1.61 39.30 -11.92
N LEU A 289 1.19 40.34 -12.65
CA LEU A 289 0.65 41.55 -12.05
C LEU A 289 -0.67 41.28 -11.33
N GLU A 290 -0.88 41.88 -10.17
CA GLU A 290 -2.11 41.68 -9.39
C GLU A 290 -3.41 41.97 -10.19
N GLU A 291 -3.33 42.92 -11.12
CA GLU A 291 -4.43 43.30 -11.99
C GLU A 291 -4.83 42.19 -12.97
N GLU A 292 -3.92 41.30 -13.34
CA GLU A 292 -4.15 40.17 -14.26
C GLU A 292 -4.59 38.88 -13.54
N HIS A 293 -4.48 38.84 -12.21
CA HIS A 293 -4.80 37.62 -11.44
C HIS A 293 -6.25 37.17 -11.65
N GLU A 294 -7.22 38.08 -11.53
CA GLU A 294 -8.64 37.75 -11.66
C GLU A 294 -9.00 37.25 -13.05
N GLU A 295 -8.42 37.85 -14.10
CA GLU A 295 -8.65 37.47 -15.47
C GLU A 295 -8.12 36.05 -15.76
N ARG A 296 -6.89 35.76 -15.33
CA ARG A 296 -6.27 34.44 -15.49
C ARG A 296 -6.97 33.36 -14.68
N VAL A 297 -7.36 33.65 -13.44
CA VAL A 297 -8.15 32.73 -12.61
C VAL A 297 -9.45 32.38 -13.32
N LYS A 298 -10.15 33.39 -13.84
CA LYS A 298 -11.40 33.20 -14.55
C LYS A 298 -11.24 32.38 -15.82
N GLU A 299 -10.22 32.66 -16.63
CA GLU A 299 -9.90 31.89 -17.84
C GLU A 299 -9.72 30.40 -17.53
N ILE A 300 -8.92 30.07 -16.50
CA ILE A 300 -8.65 28.67 -16.12
C ILE A 300 -9.91 28.00 -15.57
N VAL A 301 -10.67 28.68 -14.70
CA VAL A 301 -11.89 28.16 -14.08
C VAL A 301 -12.97 27.90 -15.14
N ASP A 302 -13.19 28.87 -16.04
CA ASP A 302 -14.19 28.75 -17.11
C ASP A 302 -13.81 27.61 -18.10
N ARG A 303 -12.52 27.48 -18.44
CA ARG A 303 -12.03 26.43 -19.36
C ARG A 303 -12.16 25.02 -18.79
N LEU A 304 -11.91 24.87 -17.49
CA LEU A 304 -12.00 23.57 -16.80
C LEU A 304 -13.44 23.25 -16.33
N GLU A 305 -14.41 24.17 -16.55
CA GLU A 305 -15.76 24.06 -15.97
C GLU A 305 -15.69 23.73 -14.45
N TRP A 306 -14.80 24.46 -13.74
CA TRP A 306 -14.43 24.12 -12.37
C TRP A 306 -15.42 24.64 -11.34
N GLU A 307 -16.02 23.73 -10.57
CA GLU A 307 -16.98 24.07 -9.50
C GLU A 307 -16.38 23.94 -8.08
N GLY A 308 -15.19 23.37 -7.97
CA GLY A 308 -14.52 23.10 -6.68
C GLY A 308 -13.77 24.31 -6.11
N PRO A 309 -13.11 24.14 -4.94
CA PRO A 309 -12.29 25.19 -4.33
C PRO A 309 -11.13 25.62 -5.24
N VAL A 310 -10.87 26.94 -5.24
CA VAL A 310 -9.77 27.56 -6.00
C VAL A 310 -8.89 28.38 -5.05
N TYR A 311 -7.58 28.15 -5.12
CA TYR A 311 -6.58 28.88 -4.34
C TYR A 311 -5.52 29.48 -5.25
N VAL A 312 -5.24 30.76 -5.06
CA VAL A 312 -4.12 31.45 -5.70
C VAL A 312 -2.97 31.54 -4.70
N ILE A 313 -1.80 31.03 -5.05
CA ILE A 313 -0.64 30.96 -4.15
C ILE A 313 0.65 31.34 -4.84
N SER A 314 1.62 31.73 -4.04
CA SER A 314 3.04 31.67 -4.39
C SER A 314 3.76 30.71 -3.44
N ALA A 315 4.16 29.54 -3.94
CA ALA A 315 4.90 28.57 -3.15
C ALA A 315 6.28 29.09 -2.73
N ILE A 316 6.89 29.97 -3.51
CA ILE A 316 8.20 30.59 -3.23
C ILE A 316 8.07 31.69 -2.16
N ALA A 317 7.12 32.60 -2.33
CA ALA A 317 6.88 33.69 -1.38
C ALA A 317 6.12 33.23 -0.13
N LYS A 318 5.56 32.01 -0.15
CA LYS A 318 4.67 31.44 0.87
C LYS A 318 3.35 32.20 1.01
N ASP A 319 2.97 32.96 -0.01
CA ASP A 319 1.70 33.66 -0.01
C ASP A 319 0.54 32.70 -0.32
N GLY A 320 -0.59 32.84 0.37
CA GLY A 320 -1.76 31.97 0.23
C GLY A 320 -1.58 30.52 0.77
N THR A 321 -0.34 30.06 0.99
CA THR A 321 -0.06 28.67 1.37
C THR A 321 -0.58 28.29 2.76
N GLU A 322 -0.53 29.22 3.73
CA GLU A 322 -1.04 29.00 5.09
C GLU A 322 -2.55 28.84 5.11
N ARG A 323 -3.28 29.65 4.32
CA ARG A 323 -4.73 29.53 4.18
C ARG A 323 -5.10 28.19 3.58
N LEU A 324 -4.46 27.79 2.48
CA LEU A 324 -4.67 26.50 1.82
C LEU A 324 -4.45 25.32 2.79
N THR A 325 -3.36 25.30 3.52
CA THR A 325 -3.05 24.20 4.45
C THR A 325 -4.02 24.14 5.63
N ARG A 326 -4.50 25.27 6.12
CA ARG A 326 -5.50 25.34 7.20
C ARG A 326 -6.85 24.81 6.72
N ASP A 327 -7.28 25.21 5.53
CA ASP A 327 -8.55 24.77 4.96
C ASP A 327 -8.51 23.28 4.60
N LEU A 328 -7.37 22.76 4.10
CA LEU A 328 -7.13 21.33 3.89
C LEU A 328 -7.25 20.53 5.20
N MET A 329 -6.63 21.01 6.27
CA MET A 329 -6.70 20.32 7.57
C MET A 329 -8.16 20.26 8.06
N ARG A 330 -8.91 21.36 7.94
CA ARG A 330 -10.34 21.40 8.31
C ARG A 330 -11.13 20.40 7.47
N TYR A 331 -10.92 20.38 6.16
CA TYR A 331 -11.60 19.42 5.28
C TYR A 331 -11.31 17.98 5.67
N LEU A 332 -10.05 17.65 5.97
CA LEU A 332 -9.66 16.29 6.40
C LEU A 332 -10.30 15.89 7.73
N GLU A 333 -10.42 16.83 8.68
CA GLU A 333 -11.14 16.63 9.94
C GLU A 333 -12.65 16.42 9.70
N ASP A 334 -13.30 17.32 8.96
CA ASP A 334 -14.73 17.22 8.62
C ASP A 334 -15.04 15.91 7.89
N ARG A 335 -14.15 15.48 7.00
CA ARG A 335 -14.25 14.19 6.31
C ARG A 335 -14.15 13.01 7.29
N ALA A 336 -13.22 13.05 8.23
CA ALA A 336 -13.06 12.00 9.24
C ALA A 336 -14.29 11.92 10.15
N ASP A 337 -14.82 13.05 10.56
CA ASP A 337 -16.04 13.13 11.37
C ASP A 337 -17.27 12.61 10.61
N ARG A 338 -17.40 12.95 9.33
CA ARG A 338 -18.50 12.43 8.49
C ARG A 338 -18.37 10.92 8.29
N LEU A 339 -17.19 10.39 8.06
CA LEU A 339 -16.94 8.94 7.97
C LEU A 339 -17.33 8.20 9.25
N ALA A 340 -17.11 8.82 10.41
CA ALA A 340 -17.45 8.23 11.71
C ALA A 340 -18.95 8.26 12.02
N ASN A 341 -19.67 9.29 11.54
CA ASN A 341 -21.05 9.56 11.95
C ASN A 341 -22.10 9.30 10.84
N ASP A 342 -21.71 9.19 9.58
CA ASP A 342 -22.59 9.01 8.44
C ASP A 342 -22.27 7.70 7.68
N PRO A 343 -23.00 6.61 7.95
CA PRO A 343 -22.76 5.33 7.28
C PRO A 343 -23.03 5.35 5.77
N ALA A 344 -23.92 6.24 5.27
CA ALA A 344 -24.20 6.36 3.85
C ALA A 344 -23.00 6.97 3.12
N TYR A 345 -22.45 8.06 3.67
CA TYR A 345 -21.22 8.68 3.15
C TYR A 345 -20.02 7.72 3.19
N ALA A 346 -19.90 6.93 4.27
CA ALA A 346 -18.86 5.93 4.38
C ALA A 346 -18.98 4.83 3.31
N ALA A 347 -20.21 4.39 2.99
CA ALA A 347 -20.47 3.40 1.95
C ALA A 347 -20.19 3.95 0.54
N GLU A 348 -20.62 5.18 0.25
CA GLU A 348 -20.35 5.86 -1.02
C GLU A 348 -18.85 6.00 -1.29
N LEU A 349 -18.11 6.42 -0.26
CA LEU A 349 -16.67 6.60 -0.37
C LEU A 349 -15.93 5.27 -0.54
N ALA A 350 -16.38 4.22 0.17
CA ALA A 350 -15.82 2.87 0.02
C ALA A 350 -16.08 2.30 -1.37
N ASP A 351 -17.24 2.55 -1.95
CA ASP A 351 -17.55 2.17 -3.34
C ASP A 351 -16.66 2.89 -4.35
N LEU A 352 -16.48 4.22 -4.17
CA LEU A 352 -15.58 5.01 -5.00
C LEU A 352 -14.13 4.48 -4.91
N ASP A 353 -13.63 4.24 -3.70
CA ASP A 353 -12.28 3.71 -3.48
C ASP A 353 -12.12 2.34 -4.14
N GLN A 354 -13.13 1.46 -4.04
CA GLN A 354 -13.12 0.14 -4.67
C GLN A 354 -13.11 0.25 -6.21
N ARG A 355 -13.92 1.11 -6.80
CA ARG A 355 -13.95 1.35 -8.25
C ARG A 355 -12.58 1.83 -8.74
N ILE A 356 -11.96 2.79 -8.06
CA ILE A 356 -10.64 3.31 -8.41
C ILE A 356 -9.57 2.20 -8.31
N GLU A 357 -9.62 1.36 -7.26
CA GLU A 357 -8.68 0.24 -7.11
C GLU A 357 -8.85 -0.80 -8.23
N ASP A 358 -10.07 -1.14 -8.60
CA ASP A 358 -10.36 -2.12 -9.65
C ASP A 358 -9.95 -1.61 -11.03
N GLU A 359 -10.22 -0.34 -11.35
CA GLU A 359 -9.77 0.32 -12.58
C GLU A 359 -8.24 0.36 -12.66
N ALA A 360 -7.56 0.74 -11.56
CA ALA A 360 -6.11 0.76 -11.49
C ALA A 360 -5.50 -0.64 -11.66
N ARG A 361 -6.13 -1.67 -11.09
CA ARG A 361 -5.69 -3.07 -11.22
C ARG A 361 -5.85 -3.56 -12.66
N ALA A 362 -6.99 -3.28 -13.28
CA ALA A 362 -7.25 -3.65 -14.68
C ALA A 362 -6.24 -3.02 -15.64
N GLN A 363 -5.92 -1.75 -15.45
CA GLN A 363 -4.91 -1.03 -16.26
C GLN A 363 -3.51 -1.64 -16.09
N LEU A 364 -3.10 -1.98 -14.86
CA LEU A 364 -1.80 -2.63 -14.61
C LEU A 364 -1.72 -4.00 -15.28
N GLN A 365 -2.79 -4.78 -15.18
CA GLN A 365 -2.85 -6.11 -15.80
C GLN A 365 -2.77 -6.04 -17.33
N ALA A 366 -3.50 -5.11 -17.94
CA ALA A 366 -3.43 -4.87 -19.38
C ALA A 366 -2.02 -4.50 -19.85
N LEU A 367 -1.27 -3.72 -19.05
CA LEU A 367 0.12 -3.39 -19.36
C LEU A 367 1.08 -4.57 -19.24
N ASP A 368 0.93 -5.37 -18.19
CA ASP A 368 1.78 -6.53 -17.99
C ASP A 368 1.51 -7.59 -19.07
N ASP A 369 0.26 -7.75 -19.51
CA ASP A 369 -0.13 -8.60 -20.64
C ASP A 369 0.46 -8.08 -21.96
N ALA A 370 0.38 -6.78 -22.23
CA ALA A 370 0.97 -6.16 -23.41
C ALA A 370 2.51 -6.31 -23.44
N ARG A 371 3.17 -6.23 -22.29
CA ARG A 371 4.62 -6.49 -22.18
C ARG A 371 4.97 -7.96 -22.39
N ALA A 372 4.15 -8.87 -21.89
CA ALA A 372 4.32 -10.31 -22.10
C ALA A 372 4.20 -10.65 -23.60
N LEU A 373 3.20 -10.07 -24.30
CA LEU A 373 3.00 -10.24 -25.74
C LEU A 373 4.18 -9.69 -26.55
N ARG A 374 4.71 -8.51 -26.21
CA ARG A 374 5.91 -7.96 -26.86
C ARG A 374 7.16 -8.84 -26.65
N ARG A 375 7.31 -9.49 -25.50
CA ARG A 375 8.43 -10.41 -25.22
C ARG A 375 8.32 -11.74 -25.96
N THR A 376 7.10 -12.19 -26.26
CA THR A 376 6.85 -13.45 -26.99
C THR A 376 6.89 -13.28 -28.52
N GLY A 377 7.07 -12.06 -29.03
CA GLY A 377 7.18 -11.80 -30.47
C GLY A 377 5.86 -12.01 -31.26
N VAL A 378 4.74 -12.19 -30.57
CA VAL A 378 3.42 -12.32 -31.20
C VAL A 378 2.86 -10.93 -31.44
N LYS A 379 2.69 -10.52 -32.72
CA LYS A 379 2.01 -9.27 -33.06
C LYS A 379 0.55 -9.34 -32.60
N SER A 380 0.04 -8.28 -31.99
CA SER A 380 -1.36 -8.20 -31.58
C SER A 380 -2.30 -8.20 -32.79
N VAL A 381 -3.49 -8.78 -32.63
CA VAL A 381 -4.52 -8.88 -33.69
C VAL A 381 -5.03 -7.49 -34.14
N HIS A 382 -4.61 -6.40 -33.55
CA HIS A 382 -4.99 -5.03 -33.90
C HIS A 382 -4.08 -4.37 -34.95
N ASP A 383 -2.94 -4.99 -35.31
CA ASP A 383 -2.02 -4.47 -36.34
C ASP A 383 -2.27 -5.07 -37.75
N ILE A 384 -3.44 -5.69 -37.95
CA ILE A 384 -3.84 -6.18 -39.24
C ILE A 384 -4.93 -5.23 -39.78
N GLY A 385 -4.51 -4.09 -40.26
CA GLY A 385 -5.37 -3.15 -40.98
C GLY A 385 -4.52 -2.11 -41.71
N GLU A 386 -4.47 -2.26 -43.04
CA GLU A 386 -3.92 -1.34 -44.02
C GLU A 386 -2.39 -1.32 -44.16
N ASP A 387 -1.89 -2.19 -45.05
CA ASP A 387 -0.72 -1.86 -45.84
C ASP A 387 -0.90 -2.33 -47.30
N ASP A 388 -1.16 -1.35 -48.12
CA ASP A 388 -1.01 -1.48 -49.58
C ASP A 388 0.46 -1.39 -49.92
N GLY A 389 0.90 -2.39 -50.67
CA GLY A 389 2.25 -2.71 -51.04
C GLY A 389 3.14 -1.61 -51.59
N PHE A 390 4.40 -1.71 -51.30
CA PHE A 390 5.46 -1.44 -52.26
C PHE A 390 6.69 -2.28 -51.88
N TRP A 391 7.13 -3.11 -52.81
CA TRP A 391 8.35 -3.89 -52.78
C TRP A 391 9.54 -2.99 -53.12
N ASP A 392 10.59 -3.02 -52.32
CA ASP A 392 11.94 -2.88 -52.82
C ASP A 392 12.88 -3.74 -51.96
N GLU A 393 13.45 -4.76 -52.64
CA GLU A 393 14.65 -5.49 -52.22
C GLU A 393 15.85 -4.57 -52.41
N GLU A 394 16.74 -4.55 -51.43
CA GLU A 394 18.20 -4.46 -51.49
C GLU A 394 18.73 -3.75 -50.24
N ASP A 395 19.37 -4.50 -49.37
CA ASP A 395 20.70 -4.30 -48.81
C ASP A 395 20.84 -5.06 -47.49
N ALA A 396 21.36 -6.26 -47.63
CA ALA A 396 22.04 -6.98 -46.57
C ALA A 396 23.48 -6.48 -46.53
N GLU A 397 23.93 -5.92 -45.37
CA GLU A 397 25.30 -6.12 -44.91
C GLU A 397 25.58 -5.43 -43.58
N ASP A 398 26.16 -6.21 -42.64
CA ASP A 398 27.02 -5.85 -41.53
C ASP A 398 26.45 -5.10 -40.30
N GLY A 399 26.00 -5.89 -39.35
CA GLY A 399 25.92 -5.47 -37.93
C GLY A 399 27.18 -5.94 -37.17
N PRO A 400 27.69 -5.15 -36.17
CA PRO A 400 28.92 -5.48 -35.47
C PRO A 400 28.77 -6.65 -34.49
N GLU A 401 29.71 -7.58 -34.58
CA GLU A 401 29.90 -8.74 -33.72
C GLU A 401 30.32 -8.29 -32.32
N VAL A 402 29.54 -8.66 -31.28
CA VAL A 402 29.89 -8.38 -29.89
C VAL A 402 30.60 -9.61 -29.31
N ILE A 403 31.89 -9.46 -29.06
CA ILE A 403 32.74 -10.48 -28.42
C ILE A 403 32.67 -10.30 -26.90
N TYR A 404 32.14 -11.30 -26.18
CA TYR A 404 32.24 -11.38 -24.70
C TYR A 404 33.57 -12.00 -24.30
N VAL A 405 34.42 -11.21 -23.65
CA VAL A 405 35.63 -11.73 -22.96
C VAL A 405 35.22 -12.01 -21.50
N ARG A 406 35.39 -13.26 -21.06
CA ARG A 406 35.34 -13.68 -19.66
C ARG A 406 36.73 -13.49 -19.04
N ASP A 407 36.76 -12.78 -17.92
CA ASP A 407 37.76 -12.95 -16.86
C ASP A 407 37.02 -13.27 -15.55
#